data_31fd77726651b28aaeaaf862cd679d9b
#
_entry.id   31fd77726651b28aaeaaf862cd679d9b
#
_cell.length_a   1.000
_cell.length_b   1.000
_cell.length_c   1.000
_cell.angle_alpha   90.00
_cell.angle_beta   90.00
_cell.angle_gamma   90.00
#
_symmetry.space_group_name_H-M   'P 1'
#
loop_
_entity.id
_entity.type
_entity.pdbx_description
1 polymer ?
#
loop_
_entity_poly.entity_id
_entity_poly.type
_entity_poly.pdbx_seq_one_letter_code
_entity_poly.pdbx_strand_id
1 'polypeptide(L)'
;MRLSRKLAVTGAAVAALAFPVVGATTASAATTTTVTATSLGYSDTLDGWIRASLQVMAQNGIPGSYDGIYRNVIRESSGNPYAINNWDSNAIAGTPSKGLLQVIDPTFNAYHVAGTSWNSYDPVANITAACNYAAQRYGSIDNVWGAY
;
A
#
# COMPACT_ATOMS: atom_id res chain seq x y z
N MET A 1 -64.59 -2.13 -40.83
CA MET A 1 -64.12 -0.97 -40.12
C MET A 1 -63.00 -1.28 -39.20
N ARG A 2 -61.78 -1.06 -39.58
CA ARG A 2 -60.66 -1.37 -38.77
C ARG A 2 -59.92 -0.08 -38.43
N LEU A 3 -59.97 0.28 -37.19
CA LEU A 3 -59.18 1.41 -36.69
C LEU A 3 -57.77 0.91 -36.42
N SER A 4 -56.89 1.34 -37.23
CA SER A 4 -55.49 1.19 -36.98
C SER A 4 -55.07 2.23 -35.95
N ARG A 5 -54.86 1.80 -34.77
CA ARG A 5 -54.19 2.63 -33.77
C ARG A 5 -52.68 2.59 -34.05
N LYS A 6 -52.22 3.66 -34.61
CA LYS A 6 -50.80 3.92 -34.66
C LYS A 6 -50.38 4.31 -33.26
N LEU A 7 -49.74 3.40 -32.59
CA LEU A 7 -48.97 3.71 -31.40
C LEU A 7 -47.76 4.50 -31.83
N ALA A 8 -47.81 5.74 -31.56
CA ALA A 8 -46.62 6.57 -31.62
C ALA A 8 -45.77 6.18 -30.43
N VAL A 9 -44.76 5.39 -30.68
CA VAL A 9 -43.70 5.21 -29.72
C VAL A 9 -42.88 6.48 -29.77
N THR A 10 -43.20 7.35 -28.91
CA THR A 10 -42.29 8.44 -28.57
C THR A 10 -41.12 7.80 -27.86
N GLY A 11 -40.16 7.47 -28.62
CA GLY A 11 -38.91 7.03 -28.08
C GLY A 11 -38.32 8.11 -27.20
N ALA A 12 -38.31 7.84 -25.98
CA ALA A 12 -37.61 8.70 -25.04
C ALA A 12 -36.12 8.54 -25.27
N ALA A 13 -35.68 9.11 -26.31
CA ALA A 13 -34.25 9.17 -26.60
C ALA A 13 -33.52 10.15 -25.69
N VAL A 14 -34.18 10.52 -24.69
CA VAL A 14 -33.74 11.61 -23.86
C VAL A 14 -32.59 11.28 -22.99
N ALA A 15 -32.46 10.06 -22.75
CA ALA A 15 -31.47 9.65 -21.81
C ALA A 15 -30.04 9.98 -22.22
N ALA A 16 -29.84 10.06 -23.46
CA ALA A 16 -28.52 10.27 -23.96
C ALA A 16 -27.87 11.58 -23.58
N LEU A 17 -28.65 12.42 -23.06
CA LEU A 17 -28.23 13.77 -22.97
C LEU A 17 -27.32 14.08 -21.83
N ALA A 18 -27.35 13.26 -20.88
CA ALA A 18 -26.61 13.55 -19.67
C ALA A 18 -25.13 13.33 -19.82
N PHE A 19 -24.78 12.55 -20.80
CA PHE A 19 -23.46 12.11 -20.85
C PHE A 19 -22.45 13.08 -21.18
N PRO A 20 -22.67 13.90 -22.14
CA PRO A 20 -21.61 14.80 -22.57
C PRO A 20 -21.12 15.70 -21.48
N VAL A 21 -21.96 15.93 -20.56
CA VAL A 21 -21.60 16.81 -19.47
C VAL A 21 -20.59 16.17 -18.56
N VAL A 22 -20.70 14.90 -18.43
CA VAL A 22 -19.80 14.19 -17.54
C VAL A 22 -18.38 14.18 -18.06
N GLY A 23 -18.23 14.03 -19.33
CA GLY A 23 -16.93 14.01 -19.92
C GLY A 23 -16.17 15.31 -19.83
N ALA A 24 -16.87 16.36 -19.62
CA ALA A 24 -16.26 17.67 -19.46
C ALA A 24 -15.75 17.89 -18.05
N THR A 25 -16.06 17.01 -17.17
CA THR A 25 -15.56 17.18 -15.86
C THR A 25 -14.10 16.94 -15.86
N THR A 26 -13.49 17.95 -15.67
CA THR A 26 -12.21 18.09 -15.10
C THR A 26 -11.81 16.85 -14.38
N ALA A 27 -10.93 16.14 -14.99
CA ALA A 27 -10.09 15.24 -14.27
C ALA A 27 -9.27 16.09 -13.32
N SER A 28 -9.84 16.42 -12.21
CA SER A 28 -9.09 16.83 -11.06
C SER A 28 -8.23 15.63 -10.75
N ALA A 29 -6.93 15.75 -10.97
CA ALA A 29 -5.99 14.76 -10.54
C ALA A 29 -6.24 14.56 -9.06
N ALA A 30 -6.81 13.42 -8.70
CA ALA A 30 -6.92 13.04 -7.32
C ALA A 30 -5.51 13.03 -6.79
N THR A 31 -5.20 13.96 -5.92
CA THR A 31 -3.98 13.94 -5.15
C THR A 31 -4.02 12.67 -4.34
N THR A 32 -3.31 11.66 -4.81
CA THR A 32 -3.14 10.43 -4.07
C THR A 32 -2.35 10.78 -2.82
N THR A 33 -3.06 10.97 -1.75
CA THR A 33 -2.44 11.23 -0.47
C THR A 33 -1.74 9.96 -0.02
N THR A 34 -0.43 10.04 0.07
CA THR A 34 0.37 8.94 0.62
C THR A 34 -0.01 8.68 2.06
N VAL A 35 -0.25 7.43 2.40
CA VAL A 35 -0.60 7.03 3.76
C VAL A 35 0.61 7.18 4.67
N THR A 36 0.43 7.93 5.75
CA THR A 36 1.39 8.08 6.84
C THR A 36 0.71 7.72 8.16
N ALA A 37 1.49 7.51 9.21
CA ALA A 37 0.91 7.29 10.54
C ALA A 37 0.00 8.46 10.94
N THR A 38 0.48 9.68 10.77
CA THR A 38 -0.27 10.88 11.15
C THR A 38 -1.53 11.10 10.32
N SER A 39 -1.51 10.72 9.03
CA SER A 39 -2.72 10.81 8.20
C SER A 39 -3.82 9.85 8.65
N LEU A 40 -3.48 8.81 9.37
CA LEU A 40 -4.42 7.85 9.96
C LEU A 40 -4.71 8.11 11.44
N GLY A 41 -4.21 9.21 11.99
CA GLY A 41 -4.47 9.61 13.39
C GLY A 41 -3.55 8.96 14.41
N TYR A 42 -2.45 8.33 13.97
CA TYR A 42 -1.44 7.77 14.86
C TYR A 42 -0.25 8.71 15.05
N SER A 43 0.51 8.51 16.11
CA SER A 43 1.73 9.28 16.36
C SER A 43 2.83 8.93 15.34
N ASP A 44 3.73 9.90 15.12
CA ASP A 44 4.92 9.68 14.27
C ASP A 44 6.04 9.03 15.10
N THR A 45 5.79 7.82 15.53
CA THR A 45 6.65 6.97 16.35
C THR A 45 6.58 5.53 15.86
N LEU A 46 7.48 4.67 16.30
CA LEU A 46 7.45 3.24 15.95
C LEU A 46 6.08 2.61 16.23
N ASP A 47 5.48 2.90 17.38
CA ASP A 47 4.13 2.43 17.70
C ASP A 47 3.11 2.89 16.65
N GLY A 48 3.12 4.17 16.32
CA GLY A 48 2.22 4.74 15.32
C GLY A 48 2.46 4.16 13.93
N TRP A 49 3.70 3.97 13.52
CA TRP A 49 4.04 3.38 12.23
C TRP A 49 3.55 1.94 12.12
N ILE A 50 3.70 1.16 13.17
CA ILE A 50 3.21 -0.23 13.19
C ILE A 50 1.69 -0.26 13.11
N ARG A 51 1.00 0.57 13.88
CA ARG A 51 -0.49 0.64 13.87
C ARG A 51 -1.02 1.05 12.50
N ALA A 52 -0.44 2.08 11.90
CA ALA A 52 -0.80 2.52 10.56
C ALA A 52 -0.56 1.43 9.52
N SER A 53 0.57 0.75 9.62
CA SER A 53 0.90 -0.37 8.73
C SER A 53 -0.09 -1.52 8.86
N LEU A 54 -0.48 -1.88 10.08
CA LEU A 54 -1.49 -2.91 10.32
C LEU A 54 -2.84 -2.55 9.71
N GLN A 55 -3.23 -1.28 9.75
CA GLN A 55 -4.47 -0.83 9.11
C GLN A 55 -4.40 -0.97 7.59
N VAL A 56 -3.31 -0.58 6.97
CA VAL A 56 -3.08 -0.76 5.52
C VAL A 56 -3.05 -2.24 5.17
N MET A 57 -2.37 -3.05 5.95
CA MET A 57 -2.28 -4.49 5.76
C MET A 57 -3.65 -5.16 5.81
N ALA A 58 -4.49 -4.79 6.76
CA ALA A 58 -5.85 -5.31 6.88
C ALA A 58 -6.68 -5.01 5.64
N GLN A 59 -6.55 -3.82 5.08
CA GLN A 59 -7.24 -3.42 3.84
C GLN A 59 -6.77 -4.20 2.61
N ASN A 60 -5.57 -4.75 2.65
CA ASN A 60 -4.94 -5.47 1.54
C ASN A 60 -4.84 -6.98 1.78
N GLY A 61 -5.43 -7.49 2.85
CA GLY A 61 -5.40 -8.92 3.16
C GLY A 61 -4.00 -9.46 3.48
N ILE A 62 -3.10 -8.61 3.99
CA ILE A 62 -1.75 -9.00 4.37
C ILE A 62 -1.75 -9.39 5.85
N PRO A 63 -1.41 -10.64 6.19
CA PRO A 63 -1.39 -11.09 7.58
C PRO A 63 -0.19 -10.54 8.34
N GLY A 64 -0.37 -10.40 9.64
CA GLY A 64 0.68 -9.99 10.56
C GLY A 64 0.10 -9.38 11.83
N SER A 65 0.88 -9.43 12.89
CA SER A 65 0.53 -8.86 14.18
C SER A 65 1.48 -7.72 14.55
N TYR A 66 1.04 -6.89 15.49
CA TYR A 66 1.89 -5.87 16.09
C TYR A 66 3.20 -6.48 16.63
N ASP A 67 3.07 -7.56 17.37
CA ASP A 67 4.20 -8.23 18.00
C ASP A 67 5.18 -8.79 16.98
N GLY A 68 4.68 -9.42 15.93
CA GLY A 68 5.49 -9.94 14.84
C GLY A 68 6.27 -8.84 14.13
N ILE A 69 5.62 -7.72 13.85
CA ILE A 69 6.28 -6.56 13.23
C ILE A 69 7.31 -5.96 14.19
N TYR A 70 6.92 -5.70 15.42
CA TYR A 70 7.79 -5.06 16.41
C TYR A 70 9.08 -5.84 16.64
N ARG A 71 9.01 -7.15 16.92
CA ARG A 71 10.23 -7.93 17.16
C ARG A 71 11.14 -8.01 15.95
N ASN A 72 10.59 -8.08 14.74
CA ASN A 72 11.39 -8.05 13.52
C ASN A 72 12.04 -6.68 13.29
N VAL A 73 11.32 -5.60 13.51
CA VAL A 73 11.88 -4.24 13.43
C VAL A 73 13.04 -4.06 14.41
N ILE A 74 12.86 -4.47 15.65
CA ILE A 74 13.92 -4.34 16.66
C ILE A 74 15.15 -5.14 16.25
N ARG A 75 15.00 -6.35 15.75
CA ARG A 75 16.11 -7.17 15.28
C ARG A 75 16.81 -6.56 14.07
N GLU A 76 16.05 -6.05 13.09
CA GLU A 76 16.61 -5.60 11.82
C GLU A 76 17.23 -4.21 11.89
N SER A 77 16.63 -3.29 12.62
CA SER A 77 17.01 -1.87 12.59
C SER A 77 17.06 -1.19 13.95
N SER A 78 16.72 -1.88 15.02
CA SER A 78 16.52 -1.28 16.35
C SER A 78 15.51 -0.12 16.32
N GLY A 79 14.56 -0.14 15.40
CA GLY A 79 13.56 0.91 15.24
C GLY A 79 14.02 2.14 14.48
N ASN A 80 15.17 2.09 13.81
CA ASN A 80 15.68 3.20 13.02
C ASN A 80 15.16 3.15 11.57
N PRO A 81 14.28 4.08 11.16
CA PRO A 81 13.73 4.07 9.80
C PRO A 81 14.77 4.39 8.72
N TYR A 82 15.92 4.96 9.09
CA TYR A 82 17.00 5.30 8.15
C TYR A 82 18.13 4.27 8.14
N ALA A 83 17.94 3.13 8.80
CA ALA A 83 18.96 2.09 8.81
C ALA A 83 19.28 1.60 7.39
N ILE A 84 20.56 1.43 7.13
CA ILE A 84 21.06 0.89 5.87
C ILE A 84 22.20 -0.08 6.16
N ASN A 85 22.19 -1.23 5.48
CA ASN A 85 23.28 -2.19 5.54
C ASN A 85 24.16 -2.06 4.29
N ASN A 86 25.33 -1.48 4.44
CA ASN A 86 26.28 -1.23 3.36
C ASN A 86 27.40 -2.25 3.24
N TRP A 87 27.34 -3.35 3.99
CA TRP A 87 28.48 -4.27 4.13
C TRP A 87 28.20 -5.73 3.78
N ASP A 88 26.94 -6.13 3.57
CA ASP A 88 26.61 -7.49 3.19
C ASP A 88 26.68 -7.73 1.67
N SER A 89 26.38 -8.96 1.25
CA SER A 89 26.39 -9.31 -0.17
C SER A 89 25.40 -8.53 -1.01
N ASN A 90 24.26 -8.13 -0.45
CA ASN A 90 23.28 -7.29 -1.16
C ASN A 90 23.85 -5.89 -1.40
N ALA A 91 24.53 -5.31 -0.42
CA ALA A 91 25.18 -4.03 -0.57
C ALA A 91 26.28 -4.06 -1.63
N ILE A 92 27.08 -5.10 -1.64
CA ILE A 92 28.14 -5.33 -2.63
C ILE A 92 27.53 -5.42 -4.04
N ALA A 93 26.38 -6.06 -4.17
CA ALA A 93 25.64 -6.17 -5.44
C ALA A 93 24.91 -4.87 -5.84
N GLY A 94 25.00 -3.80 -5.06
CA GLY A 94 24.36 -2.52 -5.35
C GLY A 94 22.92 -2.40 -4.84
N THR A 95 22.45 -3.33 -4.03
CA THR A 95 21.11 -3.33 -3.45
C THR A 95 21.16 -3.49 -1.93
N PRO A 96 21.61 -2.46 -1.18
CA PRO A 96 21.67 -2.54 0.27
C PRO A 96 20.28 -2.67 0.89
N SER A 97 20.20 -3.35 2.02
CA SER A 97 18.97 -3.41 2.82
C SER A 97 18.72 -2.09 3.51
N LYS A 98 17.49 -1.61 3.49
CA LYS A 98 17.10 -0.28 3.94
C LYS A 98 15.88 -0.31 4.86
N GLY A 99 15.86 0.63 5.78
CA GLY A 99 14.68 0.95 6.59
C GLY A 99 14.43 0.00 7.74
N LEU A 100 13.24 0.14 8.31
CA LEU A 100 12.86 -0.56 9.55
C LEU A 100 12.99 -2.08 9.47
N LEU A 101 12.58 -2.67 8.36
CA LEU A 101 12.63 -4.12 8.14
C LEU A 101 13.68 -4.54 7.12
N GLN A 102 14.62 -3.66 6.82
CA GLN A 102 15.80 -3.95 6.01
C GLN A 102 15.45 -4.63 4.67
N VAL A 103 14.70 -3.92 3.84
CA VAL A 103 14.25 -4.39 2.54
C VAL A 103 15.19 -3.87 1.45
N ILE A 104 15.57 -4.73 0.52
CA ILE A 104 16.31 -4.32 -0.68
C ILE A 104 15.36 -3.72 -1.72
N ASP A 105 15.87 -2.82 -2.57
CA ASP A 105 15.03 -2.12 -3.54
C ASP A 105 14.23 -3.04 -4.48
N PRO A 106 14.78 -4.13 -5.03
CA PRO A 106 13.99 -5.04 -5.86
C PRO A 106 12.78 -5.65 -5.13
N THR A 107 12.95 -6.02 -3.87
CA THR A 107 11.88 -6.56 -3.03
C THR A 107 10.85 -5.48 -2.70
N PHE A 108 11.32 -4.29 -2.32
CA PHE A 108 10.44 -3.16 -2.06
C PHE A 108 9.56 -2.83 -3.27
N ASN A 109 10.14 -2.76 -4.46
CA ASN A 109 9.40 -2.44 -5.66
C ASN A 109 8.40 -3.54 -6.04
N ALA A 110 8.77 -4.80 -5.87
CA ALA A 110 7.90 -5.93 -6.20
C ALA A 110 6.72 -6.10 -5.24
N TYR A 111 6.89 -5.74 -3.97
CA TYR A 111 5.89 -5.94 -2.92
C TYR A 111 5.30 -4.65 -2.37
N HIS A 112 5.58 -3.53 -3.00
CA HIS A 112 5.01 -2.24 -2.63
C HIS A 112 3.48 -2.30 -2.55
N VAL A 113 2.92 -1.71 -1.50
CA VAL A 113 1.48 -1.68 -1.27
C VAL A 113 0.90 -0.36 -1.74
N ALA A 114 -0.16 -0.41 -2.53
CA ALA A 114 -0.80 0.78 -3.07
C ALA A 114 -1.21 1.76 -1.97
N GLY A 115 -1.01 3.03 -2.24
CA GLY A 115 -1.30 4.11 -1.29
C GLY A 115 -0.17 4.45 -0.33
N THR A 116 0.86 3.62 -0.24
CA THR A 116 2.06 3.92 0.56
C THR A 116 3.12 4.65 -0.27
N SER A 117 4.09 5.27 0.39
CA SER A 117 5.20 5.96 -0.26
C SER A 117 6.05 5.01 -1.11
N TRP A 118 6.63 5.51 -2.19
CA TRP A 118 7.63 4.80 -2.97
C TRP A 118 9.06 4.98 -2.42
N ASN A 119 9.20 5.61 -1.27
CA ASN A 119 10.47 5.71 -0.56
C ASN A 119 10.61 4.56 0.43
N SER A 120 11.61 3.70 0.24
CA SER A 120 11.84 2.54 1.10
C SER A 120 12.23 2.90 2.54
N TYR A 121 12.61 4.14 2.81
CA TYR A 121 12.85 4.64 4.16
C TYR A 121 11.57 5.13 4.85
N ASP A 122 10.48 5.31 4.12
CA ASP A 122 9.21 5.64 4.75
C ASP A 122 8.76 4.49 5.66
N PRO A 123 8.45 4.74 6.93
CA PRO A 123 8.15 3.67 7.88
C PRO A 123 6.99 2.78 7.47
N VAL A 124 5.89 3.36 7.05
CA VAL A 124 4.68 2.60 6.68
C VAL A 124 4.90 1.83 5.37
N ALA A 125 5.54 2.46 4.40
CA ALA A 125 5.86 1.81 3.13
C ALA A 125 6.82 0.63 3.33
N ASN A 126 7.83 0.80 4.16
CA ASN A 126 8.80 -0.25 4.46
C ASN A 126 8.16 -1.45 5.17
N ILE A 127 7.41 -1.19 6.24
CA ILE A 127 6.74 -2.25 7.00
C ILE A 127 5.74 -3.01 6.13
N THR A 128 4.90 -2.30 5.39
CA THR A 128 3.86 -2.95 4.57
C THR A 128 4.43 -3.76 3.42
N ALA A 129 5.45 -3.26 2.75
CA ALA A 129 6.14 -4.01 1.69
C ALA A 129 6.84 -5.26 2.24
N ALA A 130 7.52 -5.15 3.37
CA ALA A 130 8.18 -6.28 4.02
C ALA A 130 7.18 -7.33 4.50
N CYS A 131 6.05 -6.92 5.08
CA CYS A 131 5.00 -7.83 5.51
C CYS A 131 4.30 -8.50 4.32
N ASN A 132 4.13 -7.78 3.21
CA ASN A 132 3.60 -8.35 1.98
C ASN A 132 4.56 -9.43 1.40
N TYR A 133 5.84 -9.14 1.37
CA TYR A 133 6.86 -10.12 1.01
C TYR A 133 6.82 -11.35 1.94
N ALA A 134 6.81 -11.12 3.25
CA ALA A 134 6.78 -12.19 4.24
C ALA A 134 5.52 -13.05 4.13
N ALA A 135 4.38 -12.45 3.79
CA ALA A 135 3.14 -13.18 3.54
C ALA A 135 3.28 -14.17 2.38
N GLN A 136 3.88 -13.74 1.28
CA GLN A 136 4.09 -14.58 0.11
C GLN A 136 5.12 -15.68 0.33
N ARG A 137 6.17 -15.38 1.09
CA ARG A 137 7.31 -16.26 1.26
C ARG A 137 7.18 -17.19 2.47
N TYR A 138 6.61 -16.70 3.57
CA TYR A 138 6.57 -17.38 4.86
C TYR A 138 5.16 -17.54 5.44
N GLY A 139 4.16 -17.05 4.73
CA GLY A 139 2.77 -17.03 5.17
C GLY A 139 2.39 -15.83 6.04
N SER A 140 3.33 -15.28 6.79
CA SER A 140 3.15 -14.08 7.63
C SER A 140 4.49 -13.59 8.16
N ILE A 141 4.60 -12.31 8.43
CA ILE A 141 5.72 -11.75 9.21
C ILE A 141 5.82 -12.39 10.59
N ASP A 142 4.72 -12.88 11.13
CA ASP A 142 4.68 -13.56 12.42
C ASP A 142 5.46 -14.87 12.43
N ASN A 143 5.69 -15.47 11.28
CA ASN A 143 6.46 -16.69 11.11
C ASN A 143 7.98 -16.44 10.97
N VAL A 144 8.38 -15.18 10.90
CA VAL A 144 9.78 -14.80 10.74
C VAL A 144 10.42 -14.57 12.11
N TRP A 145 11.39 -15.41 12.46
CA TRP A 145 12.09 -15.38 13.75
C TRP A 145 13.59 -15.15 13.61
N GLY A 146 14.09 -15.04 12.40
CA GLY A 146 15.48 -14.78 12.07
C GLY A 146 15.61 -13.88 10.85
N ALA A 147 16.82 -13.68 10.36
CA ALA A 147 17.04 -12.94 9.13
C ALA A 147 16.29 -13.60 7.97
N TYR A 148 15.72 -12.79 7.10
CA TYR A 148 14.93 -13.23 5.96
C TYR A 148 15.46 -12.68 4.63
#